data_87ce3a514b5b1b3d2534fabb02a3e8a9
#
_entry.id   87ce3a514b5b1b3d2534fabb02a3e8a9
#
_cell.length_a   1.000
_cell.length_b   1.000
_cell.length_c   1.000
_cell.angle_alpha   90.00
_cell.angle_beta   90.00
_cell.angle_gamma   90.00
#
_symmetry.space_group_name_H-M   'P 1'
#
loop_
_entity.id
_entity.type
_entity.pdbx_description
1 polymer ?
#
loop_
_entity_poly.entity_id
_entity_poly.type
_entity_poly.pdbx_seq_one_letter_code
_entity_poly.pdbx_strand_id
1 'polypeptide(L)'
;MYLIYRLFPDTFTDSERIFMKIVIALLIFSLIVIIHELGHFLLARLNGVEVTEFSLGMGPRIVTFVKTDKGMRIKFFASTKVCETTEGWAGKTKYSVKILPFGGSCIMLGEDDVVESENAFCNKNVYQRMSV
;
A
#
# COMPACT_ATOMS: atom_id res chain seq x y z
N MET A 1 28.15 7.50 -7.12
CA MET A 1 28.22 7.65 -8.60
C MET A 1 29.11 6.60 -9.26
N TYR A 2 30.31 6.29 -8.76
CA TYR A 2 31.20 5.25 -9.28
C TYR A 2 30.66 3.81 -9.22
N LEU A 3 29.81 3.46 -8.26
CA LEU A 3 29.25 2.10 -8.12
C LEU A 3 28.31 1.74 -9.28
N ILE A 4 27.59 2.72 -9.81
CA ILE A 4 26.67 2.53 -10.95
C ILE A 4 27.43 2.25 -12.25
N TYR A 5 28.59 2.87 -12.44
CA TYR A 5 29.46 2.63 -13.62
C TYR A 5 30.04 1.21 -13.64
N ARG A 6 30.22 0.57 -12.49
CA ARG A 6 30.75 -0.79 -12.39
C ARG A 6 29.73 -1.89 -12.66
N LEU A 7 28.44 -1.56 -12.52
CA LEU A 7 27.33 -2.48 -12.74
C LEU A 7 26.90 -2.58 -14.21
N PHE A 8 27.29 -1.60 -15.05
CA PHE A 8 26.89 -1.55 -16.45
C PHE A 8 28.14 -1.46 -17.34
N PRO A 9 28.55 -2.56 -17.98
CA PRO A 9 29.67 -2.55 -18.93
C PRO A 9 29.36 -1.65 -20.14
N ASP A 10 30.43 -1.19 -20.83
CA ASP A 10 30.42 -0.22 -21.93
C ASP A 10 29.66 -0.65 -23.21
N THR A 11 28.93 -1.77 -23.15
CA THR A 11 28.12 -2.33 -24.25
C THR A 11 26.74 -1.69 -24.40
N PHE A 12 26.31 -0.87 -23.46
CA PHE A 12 25.00 -0.22 -23.52
C PHE A 12 25.05 1.14 -24.22
N THR A 13 24.06 1.40 -25.08
CA THR A 13 23.88 2.71 -25.71
C THR A 13 23.53 3.76 -24.65
N ASP A 14 23.79 5.04 -24.93
CA ASP A 14 23.47 6.15 -24.01
C ASP A 14 21.94 6.18 -23.64
N SER A 15 21.10 5.81 -24.58
CA SER A 15 19.65 5.70 -24.37
C SER A 15 19.29 4.61 -23.37
N GLU A 16 19.92 3.45 -23.45
CA GLU A 16 19.70 2.34 -22.50
C GLU A 16 20.21 2.70 -21.11
N ARG A 17 21.32 3.38 -21.01
CA ARG A 17 21.84 3.88 -19.72
C ARG A 17 20.90 4.88 -19.06
N ILE A 18 20.31 5.80 -19.82
CA ILE A 18 19.31 6.76 -19.32
C ILE A 18 18.06 6.01 -18.85
N PHE A 19 17.56 5.08 -19.65
CA PHE A 19 16.41 4.26 -19.30
C PHE A 19 16.62 3.49 -17.98
N MET A 20 17.76 2.82 -17.85
CA MET A 20 18.11 2.08 -16.61
C MET A 20 18.21 2.99 -15.39
N LYS A 21 18.78 4.20 -15.53
CA LYS A 21 18.83 5.19 -14.43
C LYS A 21 17.43 5.60 -13.98
N ILE A 22 16.53 5.83 -14.93
CA ILE A 22 15.14 6.18 -14.64
C ILE A 22 14.44 5.02 -13.90
N VAL A 23 14.60 3.79 -14.39
CA VAL A 23 14.01 2.60 -13.75
C VAL A 23 14.51 2.44 -12.32
N ILE A 24 15.82 2.57 -12.10
CA ILE A 24 16.41 2.47 -10.75
C ILE A 24 15.88 3.57 -9.84
N ALA A 25 15.82 4.81 -10.33
CA ALA A 25 15.27 5.93 -9.56
C ALA A 25 13.81 5.71 -9.15
N LEU A 26 13.00 5.19 -10.06
CA LEU A 26 11.60 4.85 -9.79
C LEU A 26 11.46 3.71 -8.78
N LEU A 27 12.33 2.70 -8.85
CA LEU A 27 12.33 1.59 -7.87
C LEU A 27 12.71 2.09 -6.47
N ILE A 28 13.73 2.94 -6.37
CA ILE A 28 14.14 3.54 -5.08
C ILE A 28 13.01 4.41 -4.53
N PHE A 29 12.41 5.25 -5.36
CA PHE A 29 11.27 6.08 -4.96
C PHE A 29 10.10 5.23 -4.47
N SER A 30 9.73 4.18 -5.21
CA SER A 30 8.67 3.25 -4.82
C SER A 30 8.97 2.59 -3.47
N LEU A 31 10.20 2.16 -3.24
CA LEU A 31 10.62 1.55 -1.97
C LEU A 31 10.47 2.53 -0.80
N ILE A 32 10.87 3.79 -0.97
CA ILE A 32 10.72 4.82 0.07
C ILE A 32 9.25 5.03 0.41
N VAL A 33 8.38 5.12 -0.60
CA VAL A 33 6.94 5.29 -0.39
C VAL A 33 6.34 4.07 0.32
N ILE A 34 6.72 2.86 -0.07
CA ILE A 34 6.24 1.63 0.60
C ILE A 34 6.62 1.63 2.08
N ILE A 35 7.85 2.00 2.42
CA ILE A 35 8.30 2.08 3.82
C ILE A 35 7.50 3.15 4.58
N HIS A 36 7.21 4.28 3.96
CA HIS A 36 6.41 5.36 4.54
C HIS A 36 4.98 4.89 4.84
N GLU A 37 4.30 4.29 3.88
CA GLU A 37 2.94 3.74 4.05
C GLU A 37 2.90 2.61 5.09
N LEU A 38 3.95 1.79 5.12
CA LEU A 38 4.08 0.74 6.14
C LEU A 38 4.20 1.36 7.54
N GLY A 39 4.87 2.51 7.67
CA GLY A 39 4.94 3.27 8.91
C GLY A 39 3.55 3.67 9.41
N HIS A 40 2.72 4.28 8.56
CA HIS A 40 1.33 4.61 8.88
C HIS A 40 0.51 3.38 9.27
N PHE A 41 0.64 2.30 8.51
CA PHE A 41 -0.03 1.03 8.80
C PHE A 41 0.34 0.47 10.18
N LEU A 42 1.63 0.46 10.52
CA LEU A 42 2.09 -0.05 11.81
C LEU A 42 1.62 0.84 12.97
N LEU A 43 1.73 2.16 12.83
CA LEU A 43 1.29 3.11 13.85
C LEU A 43 -0.23 3.05 14.05
N ALA A 44 -1.01 2.95 12.99
CA ALA A 44 -2.45 2.75 13.09
C ALA A 44 -2.79 1.50 13.89
N ARG A 45 -2.15 0.38 13.59
CA ARG A 45 -2.35 -0.88 14.31
C ARG A 45 -1.92 -0.82 15.77
N LEU A 46 -0.81 -0.18 16.08
CA LEU A 46 -0.33 0.00 17.46
C LEU A 46 -1.29 0.85 18.28
N ASN A 47 -1.93 1.84 17.66
CA ASN A 47 -2.93 2.69 18.30
C ASN A 47 -4.34 2.06 18.33
N GLY A 48 -4.50 0.82 17.86
CA GLY A 48 -5.77 0.12 17.82
C GLY A 48 -6.76 0.72 16.81
N VAL A 49 -6.25 1.42 15.78
CA VAL A 49 -7.06 1.88 14.65
C VAL A 49 -7.24 0.73 13.67
N GLU A 50 -8.47 0.52 13.23
CA GLU A 50 -8.78 -0.51 12.24
C GLU A 50 -8.39 -0.03 10.84
N VAL A 51 -7.47 -0.74 10.20
CA VAL A 51 -7.06 -0.48 8.82
C VAL A 51 -7.92 -1.33 7.89
N THR A 52 -8.69 -0.68 7.05
CA THR A 52 -9.59 -1.33 6.08
C THR A 52 -8.85 -1.79 4.83
N GLU A 53 -7.91 -0.99 4.35
CA GLU A 53 -7.11 -1.36 3.17
C GLU A 53 -5.67 -0.82 3.30
N PHE A 54 -4.71 -1.69 3.00
CA PHE A 54 -3.33 -1.32 2.76
C PHE A 54 -2.99 -1.65 1.30
N SER A 55 -2.70 -0.65 0.49
CA SER A 55 -2.43 -0.85 -0.93
C SER A 55 -1.08 -0.32 -1.35
N LEU A 56 -0.40 -1.10 -2.18
CA LEU A 56 0.86 -0.74 -2.82
C LEU A 56 0.60 -0.32 -4.26
N GLY A 57 1.07 0.87 -4.62
CA GLY A 57 0.93 1.44 -5.94
C GLY A 57 -0.34 2.25 -6.15
N MET A 58 -0.52 2.73 -7.35
CA MET A 58 -1.67 3.53 -7.81
C MET A 58 -2.38 2.86 -8.99
N GLY A 59 -3.62 3.28 -9.25
CA GLY A 59 -4.42 2.78 -10.36
C GLY A 59 -5.28 1.56 -10.02
N PRO A 60 -5.70 0.79 -11.02
CA PRO A 60 -6.56 -0.37 -10.82
C PRO A 60 -5.82 -1.49 -10.05
N ARG A 61 -6.57 -2.20 -9.22
CA ARG A 61 -6.04 -3.33 -8.44
C ARG A 61 -5.74 -4.52 -9.36
N ILE A 62 -4.51 -5.04 -9.28
CA ILE A 62 -4.13 -6.29 -9.97
C ILE A 62 -4.50 -7.47 -9.07
N VAL A 63 -4.09 -7.40 -7.81
CA VAL A 63 -4.27 -8.49 -6.85
C VAL A 63 -4.72 -7.91 -5.52
N THR A 64 -5.69 -8.57 -4.90
CA THR A 64 -6.13 -8.27 -3.54
C THR A 64 -6.07 -9.52 -2.68
N PHE A 65 -5.41 -9.41 -1.54
CA PHE A 65 -5.31 -10.46 -0.53
C PHE A 65 -6.13 -10.08 0.69
N VAL A 66 -6.87 -11.03 1.22
CA VAL A 66 -7.58 -10.86 2.50
C VAL A 66 -7.35 -12.09 3.34
N LYS A 67 -6.93 -11.88 4.59
CA LYS A 67 -6.83 -12.96 5.58
C LYS A 67 -8.19 -13.17 6.21
N THR A 68 -8.82 -14.29 5.86
CA THR A 68 -10.12 -14.73 6.38
C THR A 68 -9.90 -15.85 7.40
N ASP A 69 -10.86 -16.09 8.29
CA ASP A 69 -10.81 -17.17 9.29
C ASP A 69 -10.69 -18.56 8.66
N LYS A 70 -11.13 -18.70 7.41
CA LYS A 70 -11.02 -19.90 6.58
C LYS A 70 -9.73 -19.99 5.75
N GLY A 71 -8.78 -19.04 5.95
CA GLY A 71 -7.51 -18.98 5.22
C GLY A 71 -7.33 -17.67 4.43
N MET A 72 -6.25 -17.61 3.66
CA MET A 72 -5.97 -16.47 2.79
C MET A 72 -6.77 -16.60 1.49
N ARG A 73 -7.53 -15.55 1.15
CA ARG A 73 -8.25 -15.46 -0.12
C ARG A 73 -7.59 -14.42 -1.02
N ILE A 74 -7.46 -14.76 -2.29
CA ILE A 74 -6.82 -13.94 -3.32
C ILE A 74 -7.86 -13.67 -4.41
N LYS A 75 -7.98 -12.42 -4.83
CA LYS A 75 -8.76 -12.03 -6.01
C LYS A 75 -7.89 -11.22 -6.96
N PHE A 76 -8.00 -11.52 -8.24
CA PHE A 76 -7.35 -10.79 -9.32
C PHE A 76 -8.33 -9.79 -9.94
N PHE A 77 -7.86 -8.60 -10.29
CA PHE A 77 -8.63 -7.52 -10.93
C PHE A 77 -9.93 -7.15 -10.20
N ALA A 78 -9.94 -7.25 -8.87
CA ALA A 78 -11.13 -6.97 -8.08
C ALA A 78 -11.39 -5.45 -7.98
N SER A 79 -12.54 -5.01 -8.49
CA SER A 79 -13.03 -3.65 -8.25
C SER A 79 -13.35 -3.44 -6.76
N THR A 80 -13.35 -2.18 -6.30
CA THR A 80 -13.70 -1.80 -4.91
C THR A 80 -15.05 -2.39 -4.50
N LYS A 81 -16.07 -2.26 -5.35
CA LYS A 81 -17.42 -2.80 -5.12
C LYS A 81 -17.41 -4.32 -4.91
N VAL A 82 -16.62 -5.05 -5.69
CA VAL A 82 -16.50 -6.52 -5.57
C VAL A 82 -15.82 -6.92 -4.27
N CYS A 83 -14.88 -6.12 -3.78
CA CYS A 83 -14.22 -6.38 -2.49
C CYS A 83 -15.15 -6.13 -1.30
N GLU A 84 -16.05 -5.15 -1.39
CA GLU A 84 -17.01 -4.82 -0.34
C GLU A 84 -18.17 -5.81 -0.28
N THR A 85 -18.66 -6.27 -1.42
CA THR A 85 -19.80 -7.21 -1.52
C THR A 85 -19.41 -8.67 -1.30
N THR A 86 -18.11 -8.98 -1.19
CA THR A 86 -17.65 -10.36 -0.98
C THR A 86 -17.85 -10.76 0.47
N GLU A 87 -18.70 -11.76 0.71
CA GLU A 87 -18.94 -12.30 2.04
C GLU A 87 -17.64 -12.73 2.75
N GLY A 88 -17.49 -12.34 4.01
CA GLY A 88 -16.32 -12.64 4.84
C GLY A 88 -15.12 -11.72 4.64
N TRP A 89 -15.25 -10.64 3.85
CA TRP A 89 -14.22 -9.60 3.68
C TRP A 89 -14.56 -8.32 4.46
N ALA A 90 -15.79 -8.16 4.89
CA ALA A 90 -16.20 -7.04 5.74
C ALA A 90 -15.46 -7.07 7.08
N GLY A 91 -14.96 -5.92 7.55
CA GLY A 91 -14.24 -5.79 8.81
C GLY A 91 -12.83 -6.43 8.84
N LYS A 92 -12.26 -6.79 7.67
CA LYS A 92 -10.92 -7.36 7.59
C LYS A 92 -10.01 -6.49 6.72
N THR A 93 -8.75 -6.36 7.15
CA THR A 93 -7.76 -5.60 6.39
C THR A 93 -7.53 -6.25 5.02
N LYS A 94 -7.72 -5.46 3.98
CA LYS A 94 -7.46 -5.85 2.59
C LYS A 94 -6.05 -5.39 2.21
N TYR A 95 -5.27 -6.26 1.61
CA TYR A 95 -3.96 -5.95 1.07
C TYR A 95 -4.04 -5.97 -0.44
N SER A 96 -3.82 -4.83 -1.10
CA SER A 96 -3.97 -4.69 -2.54
C SER A 96 -2.65 -4.29 -3.20
N VAL A 97 -2.38 -4.88 -4.38
CA VAL A 97 -1.31 -4.43 -5.26
C VAL A 97 -1.94 -3.85 -6.51
N LYS A 98 -1.57 -2.61 -6.83
CA LYS A 98 -2.07 -1.85 -7.98
C LYS A 98 -1.05 -1.86 -9.12
N ILE A 99 -1.50 -1.49 -10.32
CA ILE A 99 -0.71 -1.66 -11.56
C ILE A 99 0.54 -0.78 -11.61
N LEU A 100 0.45 0.44 -11.10
CA LEU A 100 1.59 1.37 -11.09
C LEU A 100 2.35 1.25 -9.77
N PRO A 101 3.63 0.92 -9.79
CA PRO A 101 4.44 0.73 -8.58
C PRO A 101 4.84 2.07 -7.92
N PHE A 102 4.07 3.11 -8.13
CA PHE A 102 4.29 4.43 -7.53
C PHE A 102 3.23 4.71 -6.48
N GLY A 103 3.67 5.14 -5.31
CA GLY A 103 2.77 5.45 -4.23
C GLY A 103 2.23 4.23 -3.49
N GLY A 104 1.32 4.50 -2.61
CA GLY A 104 0.59 3.53 -1.80
C GLY A 104 -0.58 4.24 -1.14
N SER A 105 -1.37 3.52 -0.39
CA SER A 105 -2.36 4.10 0.50
C SER A 105 -2.69 3.16 1.65
N CYS A 106 -2.82 3.75 2.83
CA CYS A 106 -3.31 3.10 4.03
C CYS A 106 -4.66 3.73 4.38
N ILE A 107 -5.76 3.02 4.14
CA ILE A 107 -7.11 3.52 4.43
C ILE A 107 -7.54 3.00 5.79
N MET A 108 -7.90 3.92 6.69
CA MET A 108 -8.34 3.63 8.05
C MET A 108 -9.86 3.74 8.15
N LEU A 109 -10.44 2.94 9.04
CA LEU A 109 -11.87 3.00 9.31
C LEU A 109 -12.21 4.34 9.96
N GLY A 110 -13.16 5.09 9.38
CA GLY A 110 -13.59 6.39 9.89
C GLY A 110 -12.62 7.53 9.62
N GLU A 111 -11.79 7.42 8.58
CA GLU A 111 -10.93 8.51 8.11
C GLU A 111 -11.74 9.55 7.33
N ASP A 112 -12.57 9.10 6.39
CA ASP A 112 -13.41 9.96 5.54
C ASP A 112 -14.84 10.12 6.08
N ASP A 113 -15.35 9.11 6.80
CA ASP A 113 -16.72 9.09 7.31
C ASP A 113 -16.76 8.88 8.84
N VAL A 114 -17.77 9.44 9.50
CA VAL A 114 -18.02 9.21 10.92
C VAL A 114 -18.63 7.83 11.10
N VAL A 115 -17.89 6.92 11.72
CA VAL A 115 -18.33 5.55 12.00
C VAL A 115 -18.42 5.32 13.50
N GLU A 116 -19.51 4.70 13.96
CA GLU A 116 -19.76 4.37 15.38
C GLU A 116 -18.95 3.15 15.88
N SER A 117 -17.68 3.05 15.51
CA SER A 117 -16.80 1.98 15.98
C SER A 117 -15.73 2.55 16.90
N GLU A 118 -15.50 1.92 18.05
CA GLU A 118 -14.42 2.32 18.97
C GLU A 118 -13.03 2.27 18.32
N ASN A 119 -12.86 1.44 17.31
CA ASN A 119 -11.61 1.28 16.55
C ASN A 119 -11.53 2.19 15.32
N ALA A 120 -12.55 3.03 15.07
CA ALA A 120 -12.51 4.02 14.02
C ALA A 120 -11.51 5.14 14.34
N PHE A 121 -10.80 5.63 13.34
CA PHE A 121 -9.83 6.72 13.47
C PHE A 121 -10.45 7.98 14.08
N CYS A 122 -11.68 8.33 13.70
CA CYS A 122 -12.40 9.50 14.21
C CYS A 122 -12.67 9.44 15.74
N ASN A 123 -12.77 8.24 16.32
CA ASN A 123 -13.09 8.02 17.73
C ASN A 123 -11.84 7.88 18.62
N LYS A 124 -10.63 7.92 18.06
CA LYS A 124 -9.38 7.84 18.82
C LYS A 124 -8.97 9.18 19.41
N ASN A 125 -8.19 9.12 20.48
CA ASN A 125 -7.64 10.30 21.13
C ASN A 125 -6.77 11.13 20.18
N VAL A 126 -6.71 12.45 20.41
CA VAL A 126 -5.91 13.39 19.58
C VAL A 126 -4.46 12.93 19.43
N TYR A 127 -3.83 12.46 20.51
CA TYR A 127 -2.45 11.97 20.47
C TYR A 127 -2.28 10.71 19.57
N GLN A 128 -3.24 9.79 19.61
CA GLN A 128 -3.24 8.61 18.75
C GLN A 128 -3.43 8.98 17.28
N ARG A 129 -4.30 9.96 16.99
CA ARG A 129 -4.53 10.47 15.63
C ARG A 129 -3.34 11.25 15.08
N MET A 130 -2.60 11.97 15.94
CA MET A 130 -1.41 12.70 15.53
C MET A 130 -0.18 11.80 15.32
N SER A 131 -0.17 10.60 15.89
CA SER A 131 0.95 9.67 15.77
C SER A 131 0.89 8.80 14.51
N VAL A 132 -0.23 8.77 13.82
CA VAL A 132 -0.45 8.00 12.59
C VAL A 132 -0.29 8.89 11.37
#